data_4476016dbdacb23e213a312639582a24
#
_entry.id   4476016dbdacb23e213a312639582a24
#
_cell.length_a   1.000
_cell.length_b   1.000
_cell.length_c   1.000
_cell.angle_alpha   90.00
_cell.angle_beta   90.00
_cell.angle_gamma   90.00
#
_symmetry.space_group_name_H-M   'P 1'
#
loop_
_entity.id
_entity.type
_entity.pdbx_description
1 polymer ?
#
loop_
_entity_poly.entity_id
_entity_poly.type
_entity_poly.pdbx_seq_one_letter_code
_entity_poly.pdbx_strand_id
1 'polypeptide(L)' 'MVTTKYGDVVCKKNYYQEMTQIYPEFESVKALARQNNVPYKTVYNEAVRTSRREN' A
#
# COMPACT_ATOMS: atom_id res chain seq x y z
N MET A 1 -1.88 -5.94 -5.88
CA MET A 1 -0.98 -6.18 -4.74
C MET A 1 0.34 -5.48 -4.96
N VAL A 2 0.86 -4.85 -3.94
CA VAL A 2 2.12 -4.11 -4.01
C VAL A 2 3.10 -4.75 -3.02
N THR A 3 4.29 -5.10 -3.50
CA THR A 3 5.32 -5.69 -2.65
C THR A 3 6.22 -4.60 -2.07
N THR A 4 6.18 -4.44 -0.76
CA THR A 4 7.01 -3.47 -0.04
C THR A 4 8.08 -4.20 0.77
N LYS A 5 9.00 -3.42 1.33
CA LYS A 5 10.02 -4.00 2.23
C LYS A 5 9.42 -4.61 3.49
N TYR A 6 8.16 -4.27 3.81
CA TYR A 6 7.45 -4.83 4.97
C TYR A 6 6.61 -6.05 4.60
N GLY A 7 6.42 -6.32 3.31
CA GLY A 7 5.60 -7.42 2.82
C GLY A 7 4.63 -6.95 1.76
N ASP A 8 3.74 -7.84 1.35
CA ASP A 8 2.76 -7.56 0.31
C ASP A 8 1.56 -6.81 0.88
N VAL A 9 1.21 -5.72 0.25
CA VAL A 9 0.05 -4.90 0.62
C VAL A 9 -1.02 -5.04 -0.45
N VAL A 10 -2.23 -5.42 -0.04
CA VAL A 10 -3.37 -5.46 -0.94
C VAL A 10 -3.83 -4.04 -1.20
N CYS A 11 -3.95 -3.67 -2.47
CA CYS A 11 -4.37 -2.34 -2.87
C CYS A 11 -5.56 -2.42 -3.80
N LYS A 12 -6.40 -1.40 -3.75
CA LYS A 12 -7.51 -1.23 -4.70
C LYS A 12 -7.13 -0.20 -5.73
N LYS A 13 -7.43 -0.48 -6.99
CA LYS A 13 -7.25 0.47 -8.08
C LYS A 13 -8.62 1.04 -8.46
N ASN A 14 -8.70 2.36 -8.51
CA ASN A 14 -9.87 3.04 -9.02
C ASN A 14 -9.51 3.78 -10.30
N TYR A 15 -10.30 3.55 -11.34
CA TYR A 15 -10.16 4.26 -12.59
C TYR A 15 -11.19 5.37 -12.64
N TYR A 16 -10.73 6.59 -12.75
CA TYR A 16 -11.60 7.74 -12.83
C TYR A 16 -11.13 8.62 -13.96
N GLN A 17 -11.95 8.69 -15.01
CA GLN A 17 -11.59 9.36 -16.26
C GLN A 17 -10.31 8.71 -16.83
N GLU A 18 -9.23 9.45 -16.98
CA GLU A 18 -7.96 8.90 -17.46
C GLU A 18 -6.94 8.69 -16.33
N MET A 19 -7.40 8.80 -15.09
CA MET A 19 -6.54 8.71 -13.93
C MET A 19 -6.75 7.39 -13.20
N THR A 20 -5.65 6.77 -12.83
CA THR A 20 -5.66 5.57 -11.98
C THR A 20 -5.21 5.97 -10.60
N GLN A 21 -6.03 5.66 -9.58
CA GLN A 21 -5.66 5.88 -8.20
C GLN A 21 -5.53 4.55 -7.49
N ILE A 22 -4.49 4.41 -6.68
CA ILE A 22 -4.21 3.19 -5.94
C ILE A 22 -4.33 3.49 -4.45
N TYR A 23 -5.18 2.69 -3.78
CA TYR A 23 -5.42 2.86 -2.34
C TYR A 23 -5.03 1.57 -1.62
N PRO A 24 -4.06 1.61 -0.71
CA PRO A 24 -3.78 0.45 0.14
C PRO A 24 -4.98 0.14 1.03
N GLU A 25 -5.32 -1.14 1.17
CA GLU A 25 -6.42 -1.55 2.03
C GLU A 25 -6.00 -1.49 3.48
N PHE A 26 -6.88 -0.96 4.33
CA PHE A 26 -6.61 -0.73 5.75
C PHE A 26 -6.14 -1.99 6.47
N GLU A 27 -6.87 -3.10 6.31
CA GLU A 27 -6.55 -4.34 7.03
C GLU A 27 -5.19 -4.88 6.63
N SER A 28 -4.83 -4.77 5.37
CA SER A 28 -3.54 -5.24 4.87
C SER A 28 -2.39 -4.43 5.48
N VAL A 29 -2.53 -3.10 5.48
CA VAL A 29 -1.50 -2.22 6.05
C VAL A 29 -1.38 -2.43 7.55
N LYS A 30 -2.53 -2.55 8.23
CA LYS A 30 -2.56 -2.76 9.68
C LYS A 30 -1.84 -4.04 10.08
N ALA A 31 -2.10 -5.13 9.36
CA ALA A 31 -1.46 -6.41 9.65
C ALA A 31 0.06 -6.32 9.53
N LEU A 32 0.55 -5.71 8.46
CA LEU A 32 1.99 -5.57 8.25
C LEU A 32 2.63 -4.64 9.27
N ALA A 33 1.94 -3.56 9.64
CA ALA A 33 2.44 -2.64 10.65
C ALA A 33 2.66 -3.38 11.98
N ARG A 34 1.71 -4.23 12.35
CA ARG A 34 1.82 -5.04 13.57
C ARG A 34 2.95 -6.06 13.48
N GLN A 35 3.04 -6.77 12.36
CA GLN A 35 4.05 -7.81 12.15
C GLN A 35 5.46 -7.23 12.19
N ASN A 36 5.63 -6.02 11.68
CA ASN A 36 6.94 -5.38 11.60
C ASN A 36 7.21 -4.40 12.75
N ASN A 37 6.24 -4.26 13.65
CA ASN A 37 6.35 -3.36 14.81
C ASN A 37 6.71 -1.94 14.39
N VAL A 38 6.00 -1.42 13.39
CA VAL A 38 6.16 -0.06 12.88
C VAL A 38 4.79 0.62 12.84
N PRO A 39 4.77 1.97 12.80
CA PRO A 39 3.49 2.68 12.71
C PRO A 39 2.74 2.37 11.42
N TYR A 40 1.41 2.38 11.49
CA TYR A 40 0.54 2.20 10.32
C TYR A 40 0.95 3.12 9.17
N LYS A 41 1.15 4.39 9.48
CA LYS A 41 1.49 5.38 8.46
C LYS A 41 2.77 5.04 7.71
N THR A 42 3.73 4.43 8.38
CA THR A 42 4.99 4.03 7.77
C THR A 42 4.74 3.01 6.65
N VAL A 43 3.94 1.98 6.93
CA VAL A 43 3.61 0.95 5.93
C VAL A 43 2.75 1.55 4.82
N TYR A 44 1.78 2.37 5.18
CA TYR A 44 0.90 3.02 4.21
C TYR A 44 1.69 3.85 3.20
N ASN A 45 2.58 4.71 3.71
CA ASN A 45 3.39 5.56 2.85
C ASN A 45 4.31 4.75 1.95
N GLU A 46 4.88 3.67 2.48
CA GLU A 46 5.73 2.79 1.70
C GLU A 46 4.97 2.11 0.57
N ALA A 47 3.74 1.67 0.85
CA ALA A 47 2.89 1.04 -0.16
C ALA A 47 2.56 2.02 -1.29
N VAL A 48 2.21 3.27 -0.95
CA VAL A 48 1.90 4.30 -1.94
C VAL A 48 3.13 4.60 -2.79
N ARG A 49 4.28 4.76 -2.16
CA ARG A 49 5.53 5.05 -2.85
C ARG A 49 5.91 3.93 -3.81
N THR A 50 5.82 2.69 -3.36
CA THR A 50 6.16 1.52 -4.16
C THR A 50 5.21 1.37 -5.34
N SER A 51 3.91 1.61 -5.14
CA SER A 51 2.94 1.51 -6.22
C SER A 51 3.21 2.51 -7.34
N ARG A 52 3.70 3.69 -6.99
CA ARG A 52 4.07 4.70 -7.98
C ARG A 52 5.29 4.29 -8.79
N ARG A 53 6.20 3.55 -8.19
CA ARG A 53 7.42 3.10 -8.87
C ARG A 53 7.15 1.95 -9.82
N GLU A 54 6.13 1.15 -9.56
CA GLU A 54 5.77 -0.01 -10.37
C GLU A 54 4.91 0.35 -11.60
N ASN A 55 4.48 1.58 -11.71
CA ASN A 55 3.70 2.04 -12.85
C ASN A 55 4.63 2.65 -13.92
#